data_f477a66d478cd6ae61f2007222bf59ef
#
_entry.id   f477a66d478cd6ae61f2007222bf59ef
#
_cell.length_a   1.000
_cell.length_b   1.000
_cell.length_c   1.000
_cell.angle_alpha   90.00
_cell.angle_beta   90.00
_cell.angle_gamma   90.00
#
_symmetry.space_group_name_H-M   'P 1'
#
loop_
_entity.id
_entity.type
_entity.pdbx_description
1 polymer ?
#
loop_
_entity_poly.entity_id
_entity_poly.type
_entity_poly.pdbx_seq_one_letter_code
_entity_poly.pdbx_strand_id
1 'polypeptide(L)'
;DNIGLIGRNHGKHFDRFGFDYFTREVYDAFYPGYGDSWPTFYGASASTYEVGSSRGQAFQKNNGELLTYKDTVHKHFVASISTAEGVADNHGKLLKDFYQYQVDAIKSGKADKKERVYLLPTQRDRAGAHKLATLMARHGVEVNQATESFKACGKGYSAGTYWIDTAQPRGKFVKTTFTKQVDMPNTFVKEQERRRARLLNDEIYDVTAWSLPLMFNIETDACNKVIKATSVSIDATHKLVGDVSNPQASVAFLVAWGDMAAGRFLSAALQQGLVVKSADKAFVLEDKRVFPAGSLIIERRVNKADYADLVLQLAQQSGALVVGVDSSWVADGPSFGSSDTVTMS
;
A
#
# COMPACT_ATOMS: atom_id res chain seq x y z
N ASP A 1 23.64 14.27 -7.01
CA ASP A 1 22.85 14.52 -8.23
C ASP A 1 23.28 13.56 -9.36
N ASN A 2 22.88 12.28 -9.23
CA ASN A 2 23.27 11.24 -10.20
C ASN A 2 22.45 11.34 -11.50
N ILE A 3 21.18 11.71 -11.41
CA ILE A 3 20.32 11.94 -12.59
C ILE A 3 20.87 13.09 -13.42
N GLY A 4 21.25 14.19 -12.77
CA GLY A 4 21.89 15.33 -13.46
C GLY A 4 23.25 14.99 -14.09
N LEU A 5 24.00 14.03 -13.52
CA LEU A 5 25.25 13.55 -14.12
C LEU A 5 24.94 12.81 -15.43
N ILE A 6 23.98 11.89 -15.44
CA ILE A 6 23.55 11.16 -16.64
C ILE A 6 22.98 12.13 -17.67
N GLY A 7 22.10 13.07 -17.25
CA GLY A 7 21.52 14.07 -18.13
C GLY A 7 22.56 14.98 -18.82
N ARG A 8 23.60 15.38 -18.10
CA ARG A 8 24.74 16.15 -18.73
C ARG A 8 25.48 15.34 -19.78
N ASN A 9 25.61 14.02 -19.57
CA ASN A 9 26.23 13.18 -20.60
C ASN A 9 25.31 13.03 -21.82
N HIS A 10 23.99 12.95 -21.63
CA HIS A 10 23.02 13.02 -22.75
C HIS A 10 23.19 14.32 -23.55
N GLY A 11 23.24 15.49 -22.88
CA GLY A 11 23.43 16.77 -23.54
C GLY A 11 24.70 16.79 -24.40
N LYS A 12 25.84 16.33 -23.85
CA LYS A 12 27.12 16.22 -24.58
C LYS A 12 26.98 15.38 -25.87
N HIS A 13 26.28 14.26 -25.81
CA HIS A 13 26.07 13.42 -26.99
C HIS A 13 25.06 14.03 -27.96
N PHE A 14 23.99 14.64 -27.48
CA PHE A 14 22.98 15.28 -28.33
C PHE A 14 23.55 16.47 -29.07
N ASP A 15 24.37 17.31 -28.41
CA ASP A 15 25.12 18.42 -29.06
C ASP A 15 26.01 17.89 -30.17
N ARG A 16 26.74 16.79 -29.95
CA ARG A 16 27.62 16.17 -30.94
C ARG A 16 26.84 15.68 -32.19
N PHE A 17 25.59 15.20 -32.02
CA PHE A 17 24.75 14.74 -33.11
C PHE A 17 23.84 15.83 -33.67
N GLY A 18 23.84 17.03 -33.08
CA GLY A 18 22.98 18.14 -33.49
C GLY A 18 21.48 17.86 -33.19
N PHE A 19 21.21 17.13 -32.11
CA PHE A 19 19.81 16.88 -31.69
C PHE A 19 19.31 18.01 -30.79
N ASP A 20 18.10 18.49 -31.06
CA ASP A 20 17.40 19.38 -30.15
C ASP A 20 16.94 18.61 -28.91
N TYR A 21 17.07 19.24 -27.74
CA TYR A 21 16.55 18.74 -26.48
C TYR A 21 16.23 19.88 -25.52
N PHE A 22 15.44 19.58 -24.50
CA PHE A 22 15.16 20.51 -23.40
C PHE A 22 15.39 19.83 -22.05
N THR A 23 15.49 20.62 -21.00
CA THR A 23 15.71 20.14 -19.64
C THR A 23 14.79 20.86 -18.66
N ARG A 24 14.26 20.13 -17.67
CA ARG A 24 13.48 20.68 -16.56
C ARG A 24 12.19 21.37 -16.99
N GLU A 25 11.58 20.88 -18.03
CA GLU A 25 10.32 21.39 -18.57
C GLU A 25 9.36 20.23 -18.82
N VAL A 26 8.06 20.51 -18.79
CA VAL A 26 6.95 19.62 -19.19
C VAL A 26 6.61 18.53 -18.18
N TYR A 27 7.59 17.82 -17.65
CA TYR A 27 7.37 16.66 -16.78
C TYR A 27 7.58 17.00 -15.31
N ASP A 28 6.73 16.47 -14.44
CA ASP A 28 6.98 16.41 -13.01
C ASP A 28 7.27 14.97 -12.55
N ALA A 29 7.75 14.83 -11.32
CA ALA A 29 7.99 13.55 -10.66
C ALA A 29 7.35 13.55 -9.27
N PHE A 30 6.18 14.16 -9.14
CA PHE A 30 5.50 14.32 -7.86
C PHE A 30 4.92 13.01 -7.36
N TYR A 31 4.27 12.23 -8.23
CA TYR A 31 3.71 10.94 -7.86
C TYR A 31 4.81 9.87 -7.72
N PRO A 32 4.94 9.22 -6.54
CA PRO A 32 6.02 8.26 -6.30
C PRO A 32 5.87 6.92 -7.04
N GLY A 33 4.72 6.65 -7.65
CA GLY A 33 4.42 5.39 -8.33
C GLY A 33 4.88 5.31 -9.78
N TYR A 34 5.46 6.38 -10.34
CA TYR A 34 6.03 6.33 -11.69
C TYR A 34 7.25 5.40 -11.79
N GLY A 35 7.50 4.86 -12.97
CA GLY A 35 8.64 3.99 -13.25
C GLY A 35 10.01 4.65 -13.04
N ASP A 36 10.08 5.96 -13.11
CA ASP A 36 11.28 6.77 -12.84
C ASP A 36 11.30 7.37 -11.42
N SER A 37 10.17 7.45 -10.72
CA SER A 37 10.10 7.91 -9.33
C SER A 37 10.29 6.76 -8.34
N TRP A 38 9.57 5.65 -8.52
CA TRP A 38 9.56 4.52 -7.60
C TRP A 38 10.93 3.93 -7.27
N PRO A 39 11.83 3.67 -8.24
CA PRO A 39 13.15 3.11 -7.94
C PRO A 39 14.04 4.04 -7.12
N THR A 40 13.79 5.36 -7.14
CA THR A 40 14.57 6.33 -6.38
C THR A 40 14.44 6.15 -4.87
N PHE A 41 13.30 5.63 -4.40
CA PHE A 41 13.09 5.30 -2.98
C PHE A 41 13.89 4.06 -2.51
N TYR A 42 14.49 3.35 -3.45
CA TYR A 42 15.43 2.25 -3.22
C TYR A 42 16.89 2.67 -3.39
N GLY A 43 17.14 3.96 -3.74
CA GLY A 43 18.47 4.51 -3.97
C GLY A 43 18.94 4.43 -5.42
N ALA A 44 18.09 4.01 -6.35
CA ALA A 44 18.41 3.99 -7.77
C ALA A 44 18.40 5.40 -8.38
N SER A 45 19.16 5.57 -9.47
CA SER A 45 19.00 6.68 -10.39
C SER A 45 18.12 6.21 -11.53
N ALA A 46 16.92 6.77 -11.65
CA ALA A 46 15.97 6.37 -12.66
C ALA A 46 15.58 7.56 -13.54
N SER A 47 15.30 7.31 -14.80
CA SER A 47 14.96 8.33 -15.78
C SER A 47 14.01 7.76 -16.83
N THR A 48 13.07 8.57 -17.26
CA THR A 48 12.24 8.31 -18.43
C THR A 48 12.90 8.97 -19.65
N TYR A 49 12.99 8.25 -20.76
CA TYR A 49 13.44 8.76 -22.03
C TYR A 49 12.25 8.90 -22.97
N GLU A 50 11.97 10.14 -23.34
CA GLU A 50 10.90 10.44 -24.27
C GLU A 50 11.43 11.25 -25.47
N VAL A 51 10.86 11.01 -26.63
CA VAL A 51 11.19 11.73 -27.86
C VAL A 51 9.90 12.15 -28.55
N GLY A 52 9.91 13.31 -29.20
CA GLY A 52 8.79 13.75 -30.03
C GLY A 52 8.40 12.66 -31.05
N SER A 53 7.13 12.27 -31.03
CA SER A 53 6.64 11.16 -31.87
C SER A 53 6.63 11.53 -33.36
N SER A 54 7.10 10.61 -34.20
CA SER A 54 6.94 10.68 -35.66
C SER A 54 5.50 10.33 -36.11
N ARG A 55 4.58 10.03 -35.19
CA ARG A 55 3.17 9.68 -35.42
C ARG A 55 2.98 8.63 -36.51
N GLY A 56 3.80 7.58 -36.47
CA GLY A 56 3.94 6.57 -37.50
C GLY A 56 5.34 6.65 -38.13
N GLN A 57 5.45 6.67 -39.44
CA GLN A 57 6.77 6.65 -40.11
C GLN A 57 7.39 8.03 -40.29
N ALA A 58 6.59 9.09 -40.44
CA ALA A 58 7.07 10.44 -40.66
C ALA A 58 6.07 11.49 -40.16
N PHE A 59 6.58 12.56 -39.57
CA PHE A 59 5.80 13.71 -39.07
C PHE A 59 6.47 14.99 -39.52
N GLN A 60 5.74 15.91 -40.14
CA GLN A 60 6.24 17.22 -40.50
C GLN A 60 6.11 18.17 -39.32
N LYS A 61 7.27 18.70 -38.84
CA LYS A 61 7.33 19.68 -37.78
C LYS A 61 6.81 21.05 -38.28
N ASN A 62 6.46 21.92 -37.32
CA ASN A 62 5.99 23.28 -37.65
C ASN A 62 7.06 24.15 -38.34
N ASN A 63 8.33 23.85 -38.17
CA ASN A 63 9.45 24.53 -38.84
C ASN A 63 9.72 23.98 -40.28
N GLY A 64 8.92 23.03 -40.78
CA GLY A 64 9.05 22.42 -42.08
C GLY A 64 9.96 21.20 -42.16
N GLU A 65 10.66 20.84 -41.08
CA GLU A 65 11.51 19.64 -41.06
C GLU A 65 10.66 18.36 -40.94
N LEU A 66 11.17 17.29 -41.52
CA LEU A 66 10.55 15.96 -41.45
C LEU A 66 11.21 15.16 -40.32
N LEU A 67 10.42 14.76 -39.31
CA LEU A 67 10.82 13.83 -38.28
C LEU A 67 10.40 12.42 -38.67
N THR A 68 11.35 11.53 -38.94
CA THR A 68 11.08 10.15 -39.29
C THR A 68 11.18 9.21 -38.08
N TYR A 69 10.58 8.02 -38.18
CA TYR A 69 10.73 6.95 -37.17
C TYR A 69 12.20 6.57 -36.97
N LYS A 70 12.98 6.56 -38.06
CA LYS A 70 14.44 6.33 -37.99
C LYS A 70 15.13 7.36 -37.10
N ASP A 71 14.77 8.65 -37.18
CA ASP A 71 15.36 9.71 -36.35
C ASP A 71 15.01 9.51 -34.89
N THR A 72 13.78 9.10 -34.56
CA THR A 72 13.38 8.84 -33.19
C THR A 72 14.12 7.64 -32.59
N VAL A 73 14.27 6.55 -33.35
CA VAL A 73 15.07 5.38 -32.96
C VAL A 73 16.53 5.76 -32.71
N HIS A 74 17.12 6.59 -33.59
CA HIS A 74 18.51 7.04 -33.47
C HIS A 74 18.71 7.87 -32.18
N LYS A 75 17.79 8.78 -31.87
CA LYS A 75 17.84 9.56 -30.63
C LYS A 75 17.81 8.70 -29.37
N HIS A 76 16.92 7.71 -29.31
CA HIS A 76 16.86 6.77 -28.19
C HIS A 76 18.11 5.88 -28.08
N PHE A 77 18.66 5.44 -29.23
CA PHE A 77 19.92 4.70 -29.26
C PHE A 77 21.06 5.53 -28.67
N VAL A 78 21.19 6.79 -29.11
CA VAL A 78 22.24 7.70 -28.60
C VAL A 78 22.05 7.96 -27.09
N ALA A 79 20.82 8.16 -26.62
CA ALA A 79 20.52 8.30 -25.20
C ALA A 79 20.94 7.07 -24.39
N SER A 80 20.65 5.86 -24.91
CA SER A 80 20.99 4.59 -24.25
C SER A 80 22.52 4.41 -24.15
N ILE A 81 23.25 4.65 -25.23
CA ILE A 81 24.74 4.57 -25.23
C ILE A 81 25.34 5.61 -24.29
N SER A 82 24.83 6.85 -24.34
CA SER A 82 25.28 7.92 -23.44
C SER A 82 25.04 7.59 -21.97
N THR A 83 23.92 6.91 -21.65
CA THR A 83 23.67 6.42 -20.29
C THR A 83 24.71 5.39 -19.88
N ALA A 84 24.96 4.38 -20.72
CA ALA A 84 25.94 3.34 -20.42
C ALA A 84 27.33 3.91 -20.20
N GLU A 85 27.78 4.85 -21.04
CA GLU A 85 29.06 5.59 -20.89
C GLU A 85 29.09 6.38 -19.57
N GLY A 86 28.06 7.18 -19.31
CA GLY A 86 27.98 7.99 -18.09
C GLY A 86 27.98 7.17 -16.81
N VAL A 87 27.34 5.99 -16.83
CA VAL A 87 27.38 5.03 -15.72
C VAL A 87 28.74 4.36 -15.58
N ALA A 88 29.36 3.94 -16.68
CA ALA A 88 30.68 3.31 -16.68
C ALA A 88 31.75 4.26 -16.13
N ASP A 89 31.78 5.52 -16.61
CA ASP A 89 32.74 6.52 -16.19
C ASP A 89 32.59 6.93 -14.72
N ASN A 90 31.41 6.77 -14.16
CA ASN A 90 31.08 7.22 -12.80
C ASN A 90 30.66 6.08 -11.86
N HIS A 91 30.92 4.81 -12.22
CA HIS A 91 30.46 3.64 -11.48
C HIS A 91 30.82 3.67 -9.99
N GLY A 92 32.05 4.04 -9.64
CA GLY A 92 32.49 4.13 -8.26
C GLY A 92 31.69 5.14 -7.42
N LYS A 93 31.41 6.32 -8.01
CA LYS A 93 30.55 7.33 -7.38
C LYS A 93 29.11 6.82 -7.22
N LEU A 94 28.55 6.25 -8.26
CA LEU A 94 27.16 5.76 -8.26
C LEU A 94 26.94 4.67 -7.23
N LEU A 95 27.86 3.70 -7.11
CA LEU A 95 27.82 2.65 -6.09
C LEU A 95 27.95 3.22 -4.67
N LYS A 96 28.86 4.19 -4.47
CA LYS A 96 29.01 4.87 -3.19
C LYS A 96 27.74 5.63 -2.80
N ASP A 97 27.13 6.35 -3.72
CA ASP A 97 25.91 7.12 -3.49
C ASP A 97 24.71 6.20 -3.20
N PHE A 98 24.61 5.05 -3.88
CA PHE A 98 23.62 4.02 -3.59
C PHE A 98 23.76 3.49 -2.14
N TYR A 99 24.98 3.16 -1.72
CA TYR A 99 25.24 2.75 -0.34
C TYR A 99 24.91 3.87 0.66
N GLN A 100 25.40 5.09 0.37
CA GLN A 100 25.19 6.25 1.24
C GLN A 100 23.70 6.58 1.40
N TYR A 101 22.88 6.38 0.35
CA TYR A 101 21.44 6.54 0.42
C TYR A 101 20.81 5.68 1.53
N GLN A 102 21.24 4.42 1.64
CA GLN A 102 20.73 3.48 2.67
C GLN A 102 21.19 3.91 4.08
N VAL A 103 22.46 4.32 4.20
CA VAL A 103 23.00 4.84 5.46
C VAL A 103 22.25 6.11 5.91
N ASP A 104 21.97 7.01 4.99
CA ASP A 104 21.23 8.25 5.26
C ASP A 104 19.76 7.98 5.58
N ALA A 105 19.15 6.97 4.99
CA ALA A 105 17.80 6.54 5.34
C ALA A 105 17.73 6.09 6.83
N ILE A 106 18.65 5.24 7.25
CA ILE A 106 18.76 4.79 8.64
C ILE A 106 19.01 5.97 9.59
N LYS A 107 19.94 6.86 9.23
CA LYS A 107 20.28 8.03 10.04
C LYS A 107 19.10 8.98 10.19
N SER A 108 18.41 9.29 9.11
CA SER A 108 17.24 10.18 9.12
C SER A 108 16.08 9.57 9.92
N GLY A 109 15.82 8.27 9.79
CA GLY A 109 14.84 7.58 10.62
C GLY A 109 15.18 7.64 12.10
N LYS A 110 16.45 7.43 12.49
CA LYS A 110 16.90 7.57 13.90
C LYS A 110 16.71 8.99 14.44
N ALA A 111 16.85 9.99 13.62
CA ALA A 111 16.71 11.40 14.01
C ALA A 111 15.25 11.89 14.01
N ASP A 112 14.32 11.13 13.47
CA ASP A 112 12.92 11.54 13.35
C ASP A 112 12.23 11.59 14.72
N LYS A 113 11.76 12.79 15.08
CA LYS A 113 11.12 13.08 16.38
C LYS A 113 9.59 13.03 16.31
N LYS A 114 9.01 12.71 15.15
CA LYS A 114 7.56 12.67 14.95
C LYS A 114 7.11 11.28 14.48
N GLU A 115 7.75 10.75 13.47
CA GLU A 115 7.35 9.55 12.75
C GLU A 115 8.47 8.50 12.68
N ARG A 116 9.09 8.26 13.86
CA ARG A 116 10.13 7.25 14.01
C ARG A 116 9.61 5.84 13.71
N VAL A 117 8.41 5.53 14.19
CA VAL A 117 7.77 4.22 14.03
C VAL A 117 6.32 4.42 13.61
N TYR A 118 5.86 3.62 12.67
CA TYR A 118 4.46 3.47 12.36
C TYR A 118 3.93 2.18 12.96
N LEU A 119 2.81 2.28 13.70
CA LEU A 119 2.09 1.14 14.26
C LEU A 119 0.82 0.91 13.42
N LEU A 120 0.53 -0.35 13.14
CA LEU A 120 -0.66 -0.82 12.43
C LEU A 120 -1.50 -1.67 13.41
N PRO A 121 -2.45 -1.06 14.14
CA PRO A 121 -3.35 -1.78 15.02
C PRO A 121 -4.22 -2.77 14.23
N THR A 122 -4.57 -3.89 14.89
CA THR A 122 -5.32 -4.98 14.23
C THR A 122 -6.75 -5.11 14.74
N GLN A 123 -7.20 -4.21 15.62
CA GLN A 123 -8.51 -4.33 16.26
C GLN A 123 -9.68 -4.12 15.31
N ARG A 124 -9.54 -3.30 14.27
CA ARG A 124 -10.60 -2.97 13.31
C ARG A 124 -10.58 -3.89 12.09
N ASP A 125 -9.44 -4.04 11.46
CA ASP A 125 -9.24 -4.90 10.28
C ASP A 125 -7.88 -5.59 10.39
N ARG A 126 -7.89 -6.76 11.00
CA ARG A 126 -6.70 -7.58 11.22
C ARG A 126 -6.11 -8.07 9.90
N ALA A 127 -6.97 -8.49 8.97
CA ALA A 127 -6.53 -9.01 7.68
C ALA A 127 -6.04 -7.91 6.74
N GLY A 128 -6.64 -6.72 6.78
CA GLY A 128 -6.15 -5.55 6.05
C GLY A 128 -4.79 -5.07 6.57
N ALA A 129 -4.63 -4.98 7.90
CA ALA A 129 -3.35 -4.64 8.52
C ALA A 129 -2.26 -5.67 8.16
N HIS A 130 -2.59 -6.96 8.19
CA HIS A 130 -1.69 -8.03 7.76
C HIS A 130 -1.31 -7.90 6.27
N LYS A 131 -2.28 -7.62 5.40
CA LYS A 131 -2.04 -7.44 3.97
C LYS A 131 -1.09 -6.25 3.70
N LEU A 132 -1.28 -5.14 4.40
CA LEU A 132 -0.38 -3.99 4.29
C LEU A 132 1.02 -4.32 4.84
N ALA A 133 1.10 -4.96 6.00
CA ALA A 133 2.37 -5.37 6.62
C ALA A 133 3.19 -6.31 5.71
N THR A 134 2.55 -7.34 5.15
CA THR A 134 3.21 -8.30 4.22
C THR A 134 3.54 -7.66 2.87
N LEU A 135 2.74 -6.69 2.39
CA LEU A 135 3.09 -5.88 1.22
C LEU A 135 4.39 -5.11 1.48
N MET A 136 4.51 -4.45 2.63
CA MET A 136 5.73 -3.73 2.99
C MET A 136 6.93 -4.67 3.10
N ALA A 137 6.76 -5.83 3.73
CA ALA A 137 7.81 -6.85 3.80
C ALA A 137 8.25 -7.34 2.40
N ARG A 138 7.33 -7.49 1.45
CA ARG A 138 7.64 -7.82 0.04
C ARG A 138 8.53 -6.77 -0.63
N HIS A 139 8.41 -5.53 -0.22
CA HIS A 139 9.27 -4.43 -0.68
C HIS A 139 10.59 -4.31 0.10
N GLY A 140 10.93 -5.31 0.92
CA GLY A 140 12.17 -5.35 1.69
C GLY A 140 12.16 -4.43 2.91
N VAL A 141 10.96 -4.05 3.39
CA VAL A 141 10.79 -3.32 4.65
C VAL A 141 10.85 -4.30 5.82
N GLU A 142 11.63 -3.98 6.84
CA GLU A 142 11.65 -4.71 8.09
C GLU A 142 10.37 -4.41 8.88
N VAL A 143 9.53 -5.43 9.06
CA VAL A 143 8.24 -5.33 9.75
C VAL A 143 8.23 -6.30 10.93
N ASN A 144 7.74 -5.84 12.07
CA ASN A 144 7.61 -6.64 13.28
C ASN A 144 6.14 -6.81 13.65
N GLN A 145 5.82 -7.96 14.27
CA GLN A 145 4.51 -8.24 14.85
C GLN A 145 4.63 -8.52 16.34
N ALA A 146 3.84 -7.83 17.15
CA ALA A 146 3.79 -8.04 18.60
C ALA A 146 3.24 -9.44 18.93
N THR A 147 3.91 -10.16 19.82
CA THR A 147 3.43 -11.43 20.36
C THR A 147 2.61 -11.26 21.64
N GLU A 148 2.69 -10.11 22.27
CA GLU A 148 2.00 -9.73 23.50
C GLU A 148 1.39 -8.33 23.38
N SER A 149 0.42 -8.01 24.25
CA SER A 149 -0.09 -6.65 24.39
C SER A 149 0.96 -5.74 25.00
N PHE A 150 1.07 -4.53 24.52
CA PHE A 150 2.09 -3.56 24.97
C PHE A 150 1.54 -2.12 25.01
N LYS A 151 2.30 -1.23 25.61
CA LYS A 151 2.01 0.22 25.60
C LYS A 151 3.12 0.98 24.88
N ALA A 152 2.72 1.88 23.98
CA ALA A 152 3.63 2.77 23.27
C ALA A 152 2.96 4.11 22.99
N CYS A 153 3.73 5.21 23.04
CA CYS A 153 3.27 6.56 22.70
C CYS A 153 1.91 6.97 23.33
N GLY A 154 1.69 6.57 24.59
CA GLY A 154 0.48 6.91 25.35
C GLY A 154 -0.75 6.04 25.04
N LYS A 155 -0.62 5.05 24.17
CA LYS A 155 -1.71 4.12 23.81
C LYS A 155 -1.38 2.67 24.16
N GLY A 156 -2.41 1.85 24.37
CA GLY A 156 -2.32 0.39 24.48
C GLY A 156 -2.54 -0.28 23.13
N TYR A 157 -1.76 -1.31 22.85
CA TYR A 157 -1.84 -2.13 21.63
C TYR A 157 -1.96 -3.60 21.99
N SER A 158 -2.79 -4.33 21.28
CA SER A 158 -2.95 -5.78 21.47
C SER A 158 -1.83 -6.57 20.80
N ALA A 159 -1.64 -7.81 21.22
CA ALA A 159 -0.91 -8.80 20.45
C ALA A 159 -1.41 -8.83 19.00
N GLY A 160 -0.50 -9.11 18.05
CA GLY A 160 -0.79 -9.08 16.62
C GLY A 160 -0.62 -7.71 15.96
N THR A 161 -0.51 -6.61 16.70
CA THR A 161 -0.19 -5.28 16.15
C THR A 161 1.14 -5.32 15.42
N TYR A 162 1.17 -4.77 14.19
CA TYR A 162 2.42 -4.62 13.44
C TYR A 162 3.04 -3.25 13.69
N TRP A 163 4.37 -3.18 13.54
CA TRP A 163 5.05 -1.89 13.47
C TRP A 163 6.25 -1.91 12.53
N ILE A 164 6.58 -0.72 12.05
CA ILE A 164 7.67 -0.47 11.12
C ILE A 164 8.54 0.67 11.69
N ASP A 165 9.79 0.39 12.02
CA ASP A 165 10.77 1.41 12.39
C ASP A 165 11.35 2.03 11.12
N THR A 166 11.27 3.35 10.97
CA THR A 166 11.81 4.06 9.80
C THR A 166 13.32 4.13 9.78
N ALA A 167 14.02 3.78 10.88
CA ALA A 167 15.48 3.69 10.92
C ALA A 167 16.01 2.39 10.31
N GLN A 168 15.65 2.15 9.08
CA GLN A 168 16.05 1.02 8.28
C GLN A 168 16.40 1.47 6.85
N PRO A 169 17.06 0.64 6.02
CA PRO A 169 17.40 0.99 4.65
C PRO A 169 16.21 1.46 3.81
N ARG A 170 15.03 0.89 4.04
CA ARG A 170 13.76 1.25 3.38
C ARG A 170 12.99 2.39 4.06
N GLY A 171 13.57 3.06 5.05
CA GLY A 171 12.88 4.08 5.85
C GLY A 171 12.29 5.23 5.03
N LYS A 172 12.98 5.70 4.00
CA LYS A 172 12.46 6.75 3.10
C LYS A 172 11.26 6.27 2.28
N PHE A 173 11.30 5.02 1.80
CA PHE A 173 10.18 4.37 1.12
C PHE A 173 8.96 4.28 2.03
N VAL A 174 9.15 3.81 3.28
CA VAL A 174 8.07 3.74 4.27
C VAL A 174 7.44 5.11 4.49
N LYS A 175 8.24 6.14 4.74
CA LYS A 175 7.74 7.49 4.97
C LYS A 175 6.93 8.01 3.79
N THR A 176 7.42 7.88 2.57
CA THR A 176 6.72 8.33 1.37
C THR A 176 5.38 7.62 1.19
N THR A 177 5.34 6.29 1.39
CA THR A 177 4.11 5.50 1.18
C THR A 177 3.11 5.59 2.34
N PHE A 178 3.54 6.02 3.54
CA PHE A 178 2.67 6.18 4.71
C PHE A 178 2.24 7.63 4.96
N THR A 179 2.83 8.61 4.29
CA THR A 179 2.45 10.02 4.40
C THR A 179 0.98 10.19 4.05
N LYS A 180 0.20 10.76 4.98
CA LYS A 180 -1.24 11.02 4.81
C LYS A 180 -1.51 12.35 4.13
N GLN A 181 -0.63 13.30 4.32
CA GLN A 181 -0.71 14.64 3.73
C GLN A 181 0.62 14.98 3.07
N VAL A 182 0.55 15.33 1.80
CA VAL A 182 1.73 15.69 1.01
C VAL A 182 1.76 17.21 0.84
N ASP A 183 2.87 17.80 1.24
CA ASP A 183 3.10 19.23 1.09
C ASP A 183 3.59 19.53 -0.33
N MET A 184 2.90 20.45 -1.01
CA MET A 184 3.37 21.01 -2.27
C MET A 184 4.13 22.31 -2.01
N PRO A 185 5.20 22.61 -2.76
CA PRO A 185 5.88 23.89 -2.65
C PRO A 185 4.92 25.05 -2.88
N ASN A 186 4.92 26.03 -1.99
CA ASN A 186 4.01 27.19 -2.08
C ASN A 186 4.16 27.97 -3.41
N THR A 187 5.35 28.01 -3.98
CA THR A 187 5.62 28.61 -5.29
C THR A 187 4.86 27.91 -6.40
N PHE A 188 4.83 26.58 -6.38
CA PHE A 188 4.09 25.78 -7.33
C PHE A 188 2.58 25.97 -7.17
N VAL A 189 2.06 25.93 -5.94
CA VAL A 189 0.63 26.14 -5.66
C VAL A 189 0.17 27.51 -6.18
N LYS A 190 0.92 28.59 -5.88
CA LYS A 190 0.60 29.95 -6.37
C LYS A 190 0.63 30.03 -7.90
N GLU A 191 1.53 29.33 -8.56
CA GLU A 191 1.54 29.28 -10.03
C GLU A 191 0.30 28.59 -10.58
N GLN A 192 -0.15 27.48 -9.96
CA GLN A 192 -1.41 26.82 -10.37
C GLN A 192 -2.62 27.73 -10.15
N GLU A 193 -2.70 28.47 -9.02
CA GLU A 193 -3.74 29.46 -8.77
C GLU A 193 -3.74 30.58 -9.83
N ARG A 194 -2.55 31.09 -10.19
CA ARG A 194 -2.40 32.08 -11.26
C ARG A 194 -2.86 31.55 -12.62
N ARG A 195 -2.54 30.30 -12.96
CA ARG A 195 -2.96 29.66 -14.20
C ARG A 195 -4.48 29.51 -14.28
N ARG A 196 -5.11 29.04 -13.21
CA ARG A 196 -6.59 28.95 -13.11
C ARG A 196 -7.28 30.31 -13.28
N ALA A 197 -6.75 31.35 -12.63
CA ALA A 197 -7.27 32.71 -12.79
C ALA A 197 -7.19 33.24 -14.23
N ARG A 198 -6.31 32.69 -15.05
CA ARG A 198 -6.15 33.01 -16.48
C ARG A 198 -6.77 31.99 -17.44
N LEU A 199 -7.57 31.05 -16.92
CA LEU A 199 -8.19 29.97 -17.67
C LEU A 199 -7.17 29.09 -18.44
N LEU A 200 -5.93 28.98 -17.92
CA LEU A 200 -4.93 28.04 -18.41
C LEU A 200 -5.07 26.71 -17.69
N ASN A 201 -4.68 25.64 -18.35
CA ASN A 201 -4.67 24.30 -17.75
C ASN A 201 -3.72 24.24 -16.56
N ASP A 202 -4.10 23.43 -15.54
CA ASP A 202 -3.20 23.08 -14.45
C ASP A 202 -2.02 22.25 -14.97
N GLU A 203 -0.89 22.36 -14.31
CA GLU A 203 0.27 21.49 -14.54
C GLU A 203 0.22 20.23 -13.66
N ILE A 204 -0.70 20.19 -12.69
CA ILE A 204 -1.02 18.98 -11.96
C ILE A 204 -1.94 18.12 -12.82
N TYR A 205 -1.41 17.05 -13.39
CA TYR A 205 -2.17 16.15 -14.26
C TYR A 205 -2.29 14.74 -13.67
N ASP A 206 -1.79 14.50 -12.46
CA ASP A 206 -1.63 13.18 -11.92
C ASP A 206 -2.10 13.01 -10.47
N VAL A 207 -1.82 11.81 -9.92
CA VAL A 207 -2.20 11.40 -8.58
C VAL A 207 -1.50 12.26 -7.53
N THR A 208 -2.26 12.90 -6.68
CA THR A 208 -1.78 13.73 -5.57
C THR A 208 -1.98 13.10 -4.19
N ALA A 209 -2.57 11.91 -4.13
CA ALA A 209 -2.80 11.16 -2.90
C ALA A 209 -2.46 9.67 -3.13
N TRP A 210 -1.52 9.13 -2.34
CA TRP A 210 -0.99 7.77 -2.50
C TRP A 210 -0.72 7.06 -1.18
N SER A 211 -1.25 7.57 -0.05
CA SER A 211 -1.03 6.96 1.26
C SER A 211 -1.56 5.54 1.33
N LEU A 212 -0.70 4.56 1.46
CA LEU A 212 -1.10 3.16 1.58
C LEU A 212 -2.03 2.90 2.78
N PRO A 213 -1.78 3.44 3.99
CA PRO A 213 -2.73 3.31 5.08
C PRO A 213 -4.15 3.77 4.74
N LEU A 214 -4.28 4.91 4.06
CA LEU A 214 -5.59 5.44 3.63
C LEU A 214 -6.21 4.58 2.53
N MET A 215 -5.44 4.14 1.54
CA MET A 215 -5.89 3.27 0.46
C MET A 215 -6.36 1.90 0.95
N PHE A 216 -5.72 1.37 2.00
CA PHE A 216 -6.11 0.12 2.65
C PHE A 216 -7.17 0.30 3.73
N ASN A 217 -7.57 1.55 4.05
CA ASN A 217 -8.46 1.89 5.15
C ASN A 217 -7.95 1.35 6.51
N ILE A 218 -6.64 1.39 6.72
CA ILE A 218 -5.99 0.93 7.94
C ILE A 218 -5.59 2.14 8.80
N GLU A 219 -6.04 2.14 10.05
CA GLU A 219 -5.56 3.09 11.03
C GLU A 219 -4.07 2.87 11.26
N THR A 220 -3.32 3.97 11.29
CA THR A 220 -1.90 3.95 11.64
C THR A 220 -1.62 5.03 12.65
N ASP A 221 -0.87 4.66 13.68
CA ASP A 221 -0.34 5.60 14.66
C ASP A 221 1.13 5.87 14.38
N ALA A 222 1.52 7.15 14.37
CA ALA A 222 2.93 7.53 14.35
C ALA A 222 3.45 7.65 15.78
N CYS A 223 4.66 7.15 16.01
CA CYS A 223 5.33 7.16 17.31
C CYS A 223 6.76 7.68 17.15
N ASN A 224 7.20 8.53 18.07
CA ASN A 224 8.55 9.11 18.05
C ASN A 224 9.58 8.27 18.83
N LYS A 225 9.21 7.12 19.35
CA LYS A 225 10.04 6.25 20.18
C LYS A 225 10.18 4.87 19.57
N VAL A 226 11.32 4.24 19.80
CA VAL A 226 11.55 2.84 19.47
C VAL A 226 10.58 1.96 20.27
N ILE A 227 9.97 0.99 19.62
CA ILE A 227 9.09 0.02 20.28
C ILE A 227 9.95 -1.06 20.95
N LYS A 228 9.68 -1.30 22.24
CA LYS A 228 10.34 -2.32 23.05
C LYS A 228 9.31 -3.37 23.47
N ALA A 229 8.66 -3.99 22.50
CA ALA A 229 7.72 -5.09 22.75
C ALA A 229 8.32 -6.40 22.26
N THR A 230 7.91 -7.51 22.88
CA THR A 230 8.23 -8.86 22.39
C THR A 230 7.58 -9.04 21.02
N SER A 231 8.36 -9.49 20.03
CA SER A 231 7.90 -9.54 18.65
C SER A 231 8.60 -10.61 17.84
N VAL A 232 7.97 -10.92 16.72
CA VAL A 232 8.55 -11.69 15.62
C VAL A 232 8.69 -10.78 14.39
N SER A 233 9.76 -10.95 13.64
CA SER A 233 9.88 -10.35 12.32
C SER A 233 9.01 -11.13 11.35
N ILE A 234 8.31 -10.42 10.45
CA ILE A 234 7.50 -11.05 9.42
C ILE A 234 8.12 -10.82 8.04
N ASP A 235 7.90 -11.77 7.15
CA ASP A 235 8.29 -11.68 5.74
C ASP A 235 7.06 -11.64 4.81
N ALA A 236 7.32 -11.59 3.51
CA ALA A 236 6.28 -11.55 2.48
C ALA A 236 5.42 -12.81 2.40
N THR A 237 5.84 -13.91 3.02
CA THR A 237 5.15 -15.22 3.02
C THR A 237 4.41 -15.49 4.32
N HIS A 238 4.52 -14.58 5.28
CA HIS A 238 3.83 -14.67 6.56
C HIS A 238 2.32 -14.83 6.34
N LYS A 239 1.74 -15.86 6.97
CA LYS A 239 0.32 -16.20 6.77
C LYS A 239 -0.52 -15.73 7.95
N LEU A 240 -1.65 -15.14 7.66
CA LEU A 240 -2.68 -14.88 8.63
C LEU A 240 -3.56 -16.12 8.74
N VAL A 241 -3.55 -16.75 9.90
CA VAL A 241 -4.40 -17.91 10.17
C VAL A 241 -5.64 -17.44 10.95
N GLY A 242 -6.81 -17.85 10.50
CA GLY A 242 -8.06 -17.64 11.22
C GLY A 242 -8.29 -18.72 12.28
N ASP A 243 -9.29 -18.49 13.09
CA ASP A 243 -9.64 -19.39 14.19
C ASP A 243 -11.15 -19.41 14.42
N VAL A 244 -11.63 -20.45 15.09
CA VAL A 244 -13.04 -20.60 15.50
C VAL A 244 -13.07 -20.76 17.02
N SER A 245 -13.58 -19.75 17.72
CA SER A 245 -13.90 -19.92 19.14
C SER A 245 -15.18 -20.75 19.27
N ASN A 246 -15.18 -21.74 20.17
CA ASN A 246 -16.25 -22.72 20.32
C ASN A 246 -16.60 -23.46 18.99
N PRO A 247 -15.69 -24.30 18.46
CA PRO A 247 -15.92 -25.00 17.19
C PRO A 247 -17.04 -26.06 17.28
N GLN A 248 -17.47 -26.42 18.47
CA GLN A 248 -18.58 -27.37 18.71
C GLN A 248 -19.95 -26.67 18.95
N ALA A 249 -20.03 -25.40 18.58
CA ALA A 249 -21.26 -24.62 18.77
C ALA A 249 -22.51 -25.31 18.23
N SER A 250 -23.55 -25.31 19.04
CA SER A 250 -24.79 -26.05 18.74
C SER A 250 -25.79 -25.24 17.90
N VAL A 251 -25.67 -23.90 17.83
CA VAL A 251 -26.67 -23.03 17.19
C VAL A 251 -26.15 -22.39 15.92
N ALA A 252 -25.06 -21.64 15.98
CA ALA A 252 -24.55 -20.92 14.82
C ALA A 252 -23.06 -20.55 14.95
N PHE A 253 -22.45 -20.18 13.82
CA PHE A 253 -21.17 -19.49 13.75
C PHE A 253 -21.37 -18.06 13.25
N LEU A 254 -20.65 -17.12 13.85
CA LEU A 254 -20.74 -15.70 13.57
C LEU A 254 -19.40 -15.16 13.09
N VAL A 255 -19.40 -14.28 12.08
CA VAL A 255 -18.22 -13.57 11.61
C VAL A 255 -18.51 -12.08 11.63
N ALA A 256 -17.76 -11.33 12.44
CA ALA A 256 -17.90 -9.88 12.50
C ALA A 256 -17.51 -9.23 11.16
N TRP A 257 -18.35 -8.33 10.67
CA TRP A 257 -18.07 -7.58 9.45
C TRP A 257 -17.12 -6.41 9.73
N GLY A 258 -16.36 -5.98 8.69
CA GLY A 258 -15.40 -4.88 8.77
C GLY A 258 -13.95 -5.33 8.68
N ASP A 259 -13.66 -6.61 8.91
CA ASP A 259 -12.35 -7.22 8.62
C ASP A 259 -12.36 -7.76 7.17
N MET A 260 -11.28 -7.53 6.43
CA MET A 260 -11.12 -8.03 5.06
C MET A 260 -11.25 -9.56 4.96
N ALA A 261 -10.92 -10.29 6.04
CA ALA A 261 -11.08 -11.74 6.09
C ALA A 261 -12.55 -12.19 6.08
N ALA A 262 -13.47 -11.37 6.59
CA ALA A 262 -14.91 -11.69 6.56
C ALA A 262 -15.43 -11.78 5.11
N GLY A 263 -15.00 -10.88 4.22
CA GLY A 263 -15.37 -10.94 2.80
C GLY A 263 -14.78 -12.17 2.09
N ARG A 264 -13.52 -12.53 2.40
CA ARG A 264 -12.90 -13.76 1.88
C ARG A 264 -13.63 -15.01 2.38
N PHE A 265 -13.95 -15.04 3.66
CA PHE A 265 -14.73 -16.12 4.27
C PHE A 265 -16.11 -16.26 3.59
N LEU A 266 -16.85 -15.15 3.45
CA LEU A 266 -18.16 -15.14 2.82
C LEU A 266 -18.11 -15.71 1.39
N SER A 267 -17.20 -15.20 0.57
CA SER A 267 -17.04 -15.68 -0.82
C SER A 267 -16.79 -17.19 -0.87
N ALA A 268 -15.86 -17.68 -0.05
CA ALA A 268 -15.54 -19.10 -0.01
C ALA A 268 -16.70 -19.94 0.57
N ALA A 269 -17.41 -19.44 1.58
CA ALA A 269 -18.57 -20.11 2.19
C ALA A 269 -19.71 -20.31 1.18
N LEU A 270 -20.04 -19.26 0.42
CA LEU A 270 -21.07 -19.36 -0.63
C LEU A 270 -20.66 -20.31 -1.76
N GLN A 271 -19.39 -20.28 -2.20
CA GLN A 271 -18.86 -21.21 -3.21
C GLN A 271 -18.92 -22.67 -2.76
N GLN A 272 -18.81 -22.94 -1.46
CA GLN A 272 -18.93 -24.28 -0.88
C GLN A 272 -20.37 -24.66 -0.51
N GLY A 273 -21.35 -23.79 -0.84
CA GLY A 273 -22.76 -24.05 -0.66
C GLY A 273 -23.26 -23.89 0.78
N LEU A 274 -22.53 -23.17 1.63
CA LEU A 274 -23.04 -22.79 2.94
C LEU A 274 -24.16 -21.75 2.80
N VAL A 275 -25.23 -21.94 3.57
CA VAL A 275 -26.27 -20.94 3.73
C VAL A 275 -25.82 -19.93 4.77
N VAL A 276 -25.57 -18.71 4.32
CA VAL A 276 -25.08 -17.61 5.14
C VAL A 276 -26.12 -16.50 5.16
N LYS A 277 -26.39 -15.93 6.33
CA LYS A 277 -27.16 -14.71 6.48
C LYS A 277 -26.24 -13.52 6.80
N SER A 278 -26.68 -12.33 6.44
CA SER A 278 -26.09 -11.06 6.87
C SER A 278 -27.07 -10.32 7.76
N ALA A 279 -26.60 -9.74 8.85
CA ALA A 279 -27.41 -8.88 9.71
C ALA A 279 -27.36 -7.43 9.19
N ASP A 280 -28.50 -6.82 8.87
CA ASP A 280 -28.56 -5.45 8.34
C ASP A 280 -28.27 -4.39 9.40
N LYS A 281 -28.38 -4.75 10.67
CA LYS A 281 -28.10 -3.90 11.83
C LYS A 281 -27.10 -4.58 12.76
N ALA A 282 -26.40 -3.78 13.54
CA ALA A 282 -25.53 -4.30 14.59
C ALA A 282 -26.36 -5.03 15.65
N PHE A 283 -25.75 -6.06 16.27
CA PHE A 283 -26.34 -6.77 17.39
C PHE A 283 -25.30 -7.08 18.47
N VAL A 284 -25.76 -7.32 19.68
CA VAL A 284 -24.91 -7.57 20.86
C VAL A 284 -25.34 -8.89 21.51
N LEU A 285 -24.40 -9.78 21.76
CA LEU A 285 -24.64 -11.02 22.51
C LEU A 285 -24.69 -10.76 24.02
N GLU A 286 -25.20 -11.72 24.81
CA GLU A 286 -25.25 -11.62 26.28
C GLU A 286 -23.87 -11.37 26.93
N ASP A 287 -22.82 -11.92 26.36
CA ASP A 287 -21.42 -11.71 26.81
C ASP A 287 -20.83 -10.36 26.39
N LYS A 288 -21.65 -9.45 25.90
CA LYS A 288 -21.31 -8.09 25.45
C LYS A 288 -20.44 -8.01 24.19
N ARG A 289 -20.23 -9.11 23.46
CA ARG A 289 -19.60 -9.06 22.14
C ARG A 289 -20.52 -8.35 21.16
N VAL A 290 -19.96 -7.37 20.44
CA VAL A 290 -20.69 -6.56 19.45
C VAL A 290 -20.38 -7.08 18.05
N PHE A 291 -21.41 -7.29 17.26
CA PHE A 291 -21.32 -7.64 15.85
C PHE A 291 -21.87 -6.48 15.02
N PRO A 292 -21.06 -5.83 14.20
CA PRO A 292 -21.50 -4.70 13.36
C PRO A 292 -22.54 -5.13 12.32
N ALA A 293 -23.24 -4.16 11.73
CA ALA A 293 -24.07 -4.39 10.54
C ALA A 293 -23.22 -5.04 9.43
N GLY A 294 -23.79 -5.98 8.71
CA GLY A 294 -23.11 -6.83 7.72
C GLY A 294 -22.53 -8.12 8.30
N SER A 295 -22.51 -8.30 9.63
CA SER A 295 -21.98 -9.53 10.25
C SER A 295 -22.70 -10.77 9.77
N LEU A 296 -21.91 -11.83 9.56
CA LEU A 296 -22.39 -13.09 8.98
C LEU A 296 -22.88 -14.03 10.06
N ILE A 297 -23.97 -14.75 9.77
CA ILE A 297 -24.60 -15.74 10.63
C ILE A 297 -24.75 -17.03 9.83
N ILE A 298 -24.12 -18.13 10.28
CA ILE A 298 -24.14 -19.44 9.66
C ILE A 298 -24.85 -20.38 10.64
N GLU A 299 -26.17 -20.60 10.47
CA GLU A 299 -26.98 -21.40 11.38
C GLU A 299 -26.88 -22.88 11.08
N ARG A 300 -26.77 -23.71 12.13
CA ARG A 300 -26.74 -25.17 12.02
C ARG A 300 -28.00 -25.75 11.38
N ARG A 301 -29.16 -25.22 11.71
CA ARG A 301 -30.48 -25.79 11.29
C ARG A 301 -30.69 -25.78 9.78
N VAL A 302 -30.00 -24.91 9.03
CA VAL A 302 -30.17 -24.76 7.58
C VAL A 302 -28.95 -25.25 6.79
N ASN A 303 -27.87 -25.64 7.46
CA ASN A 303 -26.65 -26.18 6.87
C ASN A 303 -26.54 -27.69 7.10
N LYS A 304 -25.71 -28.38 6.31
CA LYS A 304 -25.48 -29.84 6.43
C LYS A 304 -24.78 -30.18 7.75
N ALA A 305 -24.80 -31.46 8.12
CA ALA A 305 -24.26 -31.92 9.42
C ALA A 305 -22.78 -31.66 9.60
N ASP A 306 -21.99 -31.65 8.52
CA ASP A 306 -20.52 -31.43 8.47
C ASP A 306 -20.12 -29.96 8.32
N TYR A 307 -21.07 -29.04 8.38
CA TYR A 307 -20.80 -27.60 8.15
C TYR A 307 -19.79 -26.99 9.11
N ALA A 308 -19.68 -27.52 10.34
CA ALA A 308 -18.75 -27.00 11.35
C ALA A 308 -17.28 -27.19 10.95
N ASP A 309 -16.95 -28.37 10.42
CA ASP A 309 -15.60 -28.66 9.91
C ASP A 309 -15.26 -27.76 8.71
N LEU A 310 -16.23 -27.55 7.83
CA LEU A 310 -16.08 -26.63 6.70
C LEU A 310 -15.87 -25.18 7.18
N VAL A 311 -16.63 -24.72 8.16
CA VAL A 311 -16.44 -23.37 8.76
C VAL A 311 -15.04 -23.23 9.35
N LEU A 312 -14.54 -24.24 10.08
CA LEU A 312 -13.18 -24.23 10.62
C LEU A 312 -12.13 -24.14 9.51
N GLN A 313 -12.27 -24.95 8.48
CA GLN A 313 -11.37 -24.92 7.33
C GLN A 313 -11.37 -23.56 6.63
N LEU A 314 -12.55 -23.01 6.39
CA LEU A 314 -12.70 -21.70 5.75
C LEU A 314 -12.17 -20.55 6.61
N ALA A 315 -12.35 -20.61 7.93
CA ALA A 315 -11.78 -19.66 8.87
C ALA A 315 -10.23 -19.65 8.76
N GLN A 316 -9.61 -20.83 8.82
CA GLN A 316 -8.15 -20.98 8.70
C GLN A 316 -7.62 -20.45 7.37
N GLN A 317 -8.29 -20.75 6.25
CA GLN A 317 -7.88 -20.33 4.91
C GLN A 317 -8.05 -18.81 4.67
N SER A 318 -9.18 -18.24 5.14
CA SER A 318 -9.49 -16.82 4.93
C SER A 318 -8.75 -15.90 5.89
N GLY A 319 -8.33 -16.42 7.04
CA GLY A 319 -7.83 -15.64 8.17
C GLY A 319 -8.94 -15.05 9.06
N ALA A 320 -10.21 -15.46 8.88
CA ALA A 320 -11.32 -14.93 9.64
C ALA A 320 -11.32 -15.44 11.09
N LEU A 321 -11.73 -14.57 12.01
CA LEU A 321 -12.06 -14.96 13.39
C LEU A 321 -13.55 -15.24 13.45
N VAL A 322 -13.90 -16.49 13.74
CA VAL A 322 -15.27 -16.99 13.80
C VAL A 322 -15.65 -17.29 15.24
N VAL A 323 -16.86 -16.93 15.59
CA VAL A 323 -17.39 -17.14 16.94
C VAL A 323 -18.52 -18.16 16.89
N GLY A 324 -18.34 -19.31 17.51
CA GLY A 324 -19.41 -20.29 17.70
C GLY A 324 -20.30 -19.91 18.90
N VAL A 325 -21.61 -20.02 18.75
CA VAL A 325 -22.60 -19.72 19.77
C VAL A 325 -23.61 -20.86 19.97
N ASP A 326 -23.99 -21.09 21.25
CA ASP A 326 -24.92 -22.12 21.66
C ASP A 326 -26.33 -21.57 21.93
N SER A 327 -26.55 -20.28 21.65
CA SER A 327 -27.83 -19.60 21.77
C SER A 327 -28.03 -18.66 20.58
N SER A 328 -29.27 -18.54 20.12
CA SER A 328 -29.68 -17.48 19.19
C SER A 328 -30.21 -16.23 19.91
N TRP A 329 -30.13 -16.21 21.22
CA TRP A 329 -30.52 -15.04 22.01
C TRP A 329 -29.56 -13.88 21.83
N VAL A 330 -30.11 -12.71 21.58
CA VAL A 330 -29.40 -11.46 21.35
C VAL A 330 -29.83 -10.46 22.40
N ALA A 331 -28.86 -9.84 23.10
CA ALA A 331 -29.17 -8.89 24.16
C ALA A 331 -29.65 -7.54 23.60
N ASP A 332 -29.18 -7.17 22.42
CA ASP A 332 -29.60 -5.96 21.72
C ASP A 332 -29.45 -6.13 20.20
N GLY A 333 -30.32 -5.51 19.41
CA GLY A 333 -30.36 -5.63 17.96
C GLY A 333 -31.17 -6.84 17.43
N PRO A 334 -31.03 -7.18 16.13
CA PRO A 334 -31.80 -8.25 15.49
C PRO A 334 -31.32 -9.63 15.93
N SER A 335 -32.28 -10.50 16.32
CA SER A 335 -32.02 -11.92 16.50
C SER A 335 -31.84 -12.63 15.15
N PHE A 336 -31.30 -13.87 15.14
CA PHE A 336 -30.96 -14.61 13.91
C PHE A 336 -32.15 -14.94 13.01
N GLY A 337 -33.37 -14.90 13.55
CA GLY A 337 -34.63 -15.09 12.81
C GLY A 337 -35.37 -13.81 12.42
N SER A 338 -34.78 -12.64 12.70
CA SER A 338 -35.36 -11.33 12.38
C SER A 338 -35.46 -11.10 10.87
N SER A 339 -36.41 -10.26 10.44
CA SER A 339 -36.47 -9.71 9.08
C SER A 339 -35.28 -8.84 8.72
N ASP A 340 -34.54 -8.32 9.72
CA ASP A 340 -33.29 -7.58 9.55
C ASP A 340 -32.07 -8.53 9.36
N THR A 341 -32.30 -9.85 9.13
CA THR A 341 -31.26 -10.81 8.74
C THR A 341 -31.60 -11.41 7.38
N VAL A 342 -30.76 -11.18 6.38
CA VAL A 342 -31.02 -11.54 4.98
C VAL A 342 -30.11 -12.68 4.54
N THR A 343 -30.68 -13.70 3.90
CA THR A 343 -29.89 -14.80 3.31
C THR A 343 -29.15 -14.30 2.11
N MET A 344 -27.84 -14.55 2.10
CA MET A 344 -26.93 -14.23 0.99
C MET A 344 -27.00 -15.31 -0.09
N SER A 345 -26.89 -14.91 -1.35
CA SER A 345 -26.96 -15.79 -2.52
C SER A 345 -25.83 -15.49 -3.52
#